data_20278a603036192540a53bcadce11b8c
#
_entry.id   20278a603036192540a53bcadce11b8c
#
_cell.length_a   1.000
_cell.length_b   1.000
_cell.length_c   1.000
_cell.angle_alpha   90.00
_cell.angle_beta   90.00
_cell.angle_gamma   90.00
#
_symmetry.space_group_name_H-M   'P 1'
#
loop_
_entity.id
_entity.type
_entity.pdbx_description
1 polymer ?
#
loop_
_entity_poly.entity_id
_entity_poly.type
_entity_poly.pdbx_seq_one_letter_code
_entity_poly.pdbx_strand_id
1 'polypeptide(L)'
;MAIEYELKFKADPQTLDKIQATLALPGQTISMETTYYDTPDGAFSARKWTLRRRLENEKSVCTFKYPANGFGRGEIEVEKDSLEAAIPELCKLYGSEELGILAQAGLVPVCGARFTRTAIVMSFGNAQLELALDRGVLLGGGRELPLYEVEAEWKAGETADVDRFGAYLQAAFGVQPETRSKFVRARLLAKGEL
;
A
#
# COMPACT_ATOMS: atom_id res chain seq x y z
N MET A 1 -6.99 2.50 16.27
CA MET A 1 -7.00 1.77 14.99
C MET A 1 -7.33 2.79 13.91
N ALA A 2 -6.42 3.02 12.97
CA ALA A 2 -6.70 3.89 11.83
C ALA A 2 -7.49 3.10 10.77
N ILE A 3 -8.55 3.69 10.25
CA ILE A 3 -9.24 3.19 9.05
C ILE A 3 -8.54 3.83 7.88
N GLU A 4 -7.95 3.01 7.01
CA GLU A 4 -7.33 3.46 5.78
C GLU A 4 -8.44 3.74 4.74
N TYR A 5 -8.54 4.98 4.29
CA TYR A 5 -9.37 5.39 3.16
C TYR A 5 -8.48 5.97 2.07
N GLU A 6 -8.39 5.28 0.94
CA GLU A 6 -7.54 5.68 -0.17
C GLU A 6 -8.20 5.43 -1.52
N LEU A 7 -7.92 6.28 -2.47
CA LEU A 7 -8.23 6.09 -3.89
C LEU A 7 -6.94 5.78 -4.63
N LYS A 8 -6.99 4.79 -5.53
CA LYS A 8 -5.86 4.38 -6.36
C LYS A 8 -6.18 4.46 -7.84
N PHE A 9 -5.20 4.92 -8.62
CA PHE A 9 -5.35 5.09 -10.05
C PHE A 9 -4.11 4.57 -10.78
N LYS A 10 -4.33 3.88 -11.89
CA LYS A 10 -3.27 3.58 -12.86
C LYS A 10 -2.89 4.84 -13.60
N ALA A 11 -1.61 5.00 -13.83
CA ALA A 11 -1.03 6.07 -14.61
C ALA A 11 0.03 5.52 -15.56
N ASP A 12 0.66 6.39 -16.29
CA ASP A 12 1.92 6.18 -17.01
C ASP A 12 2.97 7.20 -16.54
N PRO A 13 4.25 7.04 -16.91
CA PRO A 13 5.30 7.95 -16.47
C PRO A 13 5.02 9.42 -16.78
N GLN A 14 4.49 9.71 -17.99
CA GLN A 14 4.23 11.09 -18.44
C GLN A 14 3.09 11.72 -17.65
N THR A 15 2.07 10.94 -17.35
CA THR A 15 0.93 11.38 -16.52
C THR A 15 1.39 11.72 -15.10
N LEU A 16 2.26 10.91 -14.49
CA LEU A 16 2.82 11.22 -13.17
C LEU A 16 3.65 12.52 -13.19
N ASP A 17 4.47 12.74 -14.23
CA ASP A 17 5.23 13.97 -14.40
C ASP A 17 4.30 15.18 -14.54
N LYS A 18 3.23 15.04 -15.34
CA LYS A 18 2.24 16.09 -15.52
C LYS A 18 1.50 16.45 -14.23
N ILE A 19 1.11 15.44 -13.43
CA ILE A 19 0.47 15.67 -12.12
C ILE A 19 1.42 16.46 -11.22
N GLN A 20 2.66 16.01 -11.09
CA GLN A 20 3.66 16.65 -10.23
C GLN A 20 3.93 18.09 -10.66
N ALA A 21 4.09 18.34 -11.95
CA ALA A 21 4.31 19.69 -12.51
C ALA A 21 3.09 20.61 -12.34
N THR A 22 1.88 20.07 -12.51
CA THR A 22 0.63 20.87 -12.41
C THR A 22 0.34 21.28 -10.96
N LEU A 23 0.55 20.38 -10.00
CA LEU A 23 0.32 20.69 -8.59
C LEU A 23 1.40 21.61 -8.03
N ALA A 24 2.65 21.51 -8.55
CA ALA A 24 3.79 22.33 -8.16
C ALA A 24 4.01 22.40 -6.63
N LEU A 25 3.65 21.33 -5.91
CA LEU A 25 3.80 21.21 -4.47
C LEU A 25 5.09 20.47 -4.13
N PRO A 26 5.74 20.80 -2.99
CA PRO A 26 6.90 20.05 -2.53
C PRO A 26 6.51 18.61 -2.19
N GLY A 27 7.28 17.65 -2.69
CA GLY A 27 7.10 16.23 -2.39
C GLY A 27 8.36 15.64 -1.79
N GLN A 28 8.18 14.71 -0.86
CA GLN A 28 9.25 13.89 -0.32
C GLN A 28 9.46 12.67 -1.21
N THR A 29 10.70 12.44 -1.65
CA THR A 29 11.04 11.23 -2.40
C THR A 29 11.49 10.13 -1.44
N ILE A 30 10.85 8.96 -1.54
CA ILE A 30 11.08 7.81 -0.66
C ILE A 30 11.33 6.58 -1.54
N SER A 31 12.44 5.89 -1.31
CA SER A 31 12.68 4.56 -1.90
C SER A 31 11.89 3.51 -1.13
N MET A 32 11.11 2.72 -1.82
CA MET A 32 10.24 1.69 -1.25
C MET A 32 10.65 0.31 -1.75
N GLU A 33 11.01 -0.58 -0.82
CA GLU A 33 11.22 -1.99 -1.12
C GLU A 33 10.32 -2.83 -0.20
N THR A 34 9.32 -3.47 -0.78
CA THR A 34 8.28 -4.20 -0.05
C THR A 34 8.36 -5.69 -0.36
N THR A 35 8.36 -6.51 0.68
CA THR A 35 8.15 -7.96 0.58
C THR A 35 6.89 -8.33 1.33
N TYR A 36 6.02 -9.08 0.67
CA TYR A 36 4.81 -9.64 1.25
C TYR A 36 5.03 -11.09 1.64
N TYR A 37 4.47 -11.46 2.78
CA TYR A 37 4.66 -12.78 3.37
C TYR A 37 3.32 -13.47 3.62
N ASP A 38 3.34 -14.80 3.54
CA ASP A 38 2.23 -15.66 3.92
C ASP A 38 2.80 -16.92 4.61
N THR A 39 1.93 -17.72 5.20
CA THR A 39 2.30 -19.06 5.62
C THR A 39 2.43 -19.97 4.39
N PRO A 40 3.18 -21.10 4.46
CA PRO A 40 3.34 -22.01 3.32
C PRO A 40 2.01 -22.52 2.74
N ASP A 41 0.99 -22.67 3.59
CA ASP A 41 -0.37 -23.08 3.21
C ASP A 41 -1.30 -21.93 2.83
N GLY A 42 -0.83 -20.67 2.90
CA GLY A 42 -1.59 -19.49 2.51
C GLY A 42 -2.66 -19.04 3.53
N ALA A 43 -2.45 -19.34 4.82
CA ALA A 43 -3.45 -19.07 5.85
C ALA A 43 -3.80 -17.59 6.02
N PHE A 44 -2.85 -16.66 5.77
CA PHE A 44 -3.13 -15.22 5.81
C PHE A 44 -4.00 -14.79 4.63
N SER A 45 -3.66 -15.24 3.43
CA SER A 45 -4.45 -14.94 2.22
C SER A 45 -5.88 -15.46 2.33
N ALA A 46 -6.07 -16.66 2.90
CA ALA A 46 -7.41 -17.24 3.14
C ALA A 46 -8.27 -16.35 4.05
N ARG A 47 -7.65 -15.61 4.98
CA ARG A 47 -8.31 -14.64 5.88
C ARG A 47 -8.42 -13.23 5.29
N LYS A 48 -7.94 -13.03 4.07
CA LYS A 48 -7.77 -11.69 3.45
C LYS A 48 -6.81 -10.80 4.27
N TRP A 49 -5.92 -11.39 5.02
CA TRP A 49 -4.85 -10.70 5.74
C TRP A 49 -3.67 -10.44 4.81
N THR A 50 -2.94 -9.37 5.09
CA THR A 50 -1.69 -9.05 4.41
C THR A 50 -0.65 -8.72 5.46
N LEU A 51 0.46 -9.46 5.43
CA LEU A 51 1.64 -9.17 6.23
C LEU A 51 2.77 -8.76 5.29
N ARG A 52 3.39 -7.61 5.58
CA ARG A 52 4.52 -7.12 4.77
C ARG A 52 5.62 -6.56 5.67
N ARG A 53 6.83 -6.63 5.17
CA ARG A 53 7.94 -5.80 5.61
C ARG A 53 8.31 -4.86 4.46
N ARG A 54 8.47 -3.58 4.75
CA ARG A 54 8.84 -2.57 3.78
C ARG A 54 10.04 -1.77 4.29
N LEU A 55 11.01 -1.56 3.43
CA LEU A 55 12.04 -0.55 3.63
C LEU A 55 11.57 0.76 3.01
N GLU A 56 11.57 1.83 3.79
CA GLU A 56 11.31 3.21 3.41
C GLU A 56 12.61 3.99 3.57
N ASN A 57 13.37 4.10 2.48
CA ASN A 57 14.79 4.42 2.54
C ASN A 57 15.52 3.38 3.44
N GLU A 58 16.02 3.81 4.60
CA GLU A 58 16.70 2.93 5.57
C GLU A 58 15.78 2.41 6.69
N LYS A 59 14.54 2.92 6.76
CA LYS A 59 13.58 2.60 7.82
C LYS A 59 12.82 1.32 7.49
N SER A 60 12.85 0.34 8.38
CA SER A 60 12.10 -0.91 8.22
C SER A 60 10.75 -0.84 8.94
N VAL A 61 9.67 -0.98 8.18
CA VAL A 61 8.29 -0.95 8.66
C VAL A 61 7.60 -2.27 8.37
N CYS A 62 7.09 -2.90 9.42
CA CYS A 62 6.28 -4.11 9.33
C CYS A 62 4.80 -3.76 9.46
N THR A 63 3.99 -4.19 8.52
CA THR A 63 2.57 -3.83 8.44
C THR A 63 1.70 -5.08 8.42
N PHE A 64 0.66 -5.07 9.22
CA PHE A 64 -0.42 -6.04 9.21
C PHE A 64 -1.73 -5.38 8.82
N LYS A 65 -2.33 -5.83 7.68
CA LYS A 65 -3.65 -5.37 7.21
C LYS A 65 -4.65 -6.49 7.30
N TYR A 66 -5.85 -6.17 7.76
CA TYR A 66 -6.93 -7.15 8.00
C TYR A 66 -8.29 -6.56 7.63
N PRO A 67 -9.33 -7.39 7.36
CA PRO A 67 -10.69 -6.90 7.16
C PRO A 67 -11.19 -6.18 8.41
N ALA A 68 -11.72 -4.96 8.26
CA ALA A 68 -12.37 -4.23 9.34
C ALA A 68 -13.89 -4.35 9.23
N ASN A 69 -14.61 -4.20 10.35
CA ASN A 69 -16.06 -4.11 10.35
C ASN A 69 -16.48 -2.76 9.73
N GLY A 70 -17.21 -2.80 8.61
CA GLY A 70 -17.64 -1.61 7.87
C GLY A 70 -16.84 -1.39 6.58
N PHE A 71 -16.65 -0.12 6.20
CA PHE A 71 -15.87 0.25 5.00
C PHE A 71 -14.39 0.34 5.33
N GLY A 72 -13.54 -0.26 4.49
CA GLY A 72 -12.09 -0.15 4.58
C GLY A 72 -11.40 -1.38 5.17
N ARG A 73 -10.10 -1.23 5.42
CA ARG A 73 -9.24 -2.24 6.05
C ARG A 73 -8.65 -1.67 7.33
N GLY A 74 -8.52 -2.52 8.34
CA GLY A 74 -7.69 -2.19 9.49
C GLY A 74 -6.21 -2.33 9.11
N GLU A 75 -5.40 -1.39 9.57
CA GLU A 75 -3.96 -1.39 9.39
C GLU A 75 -3.25 -1.13 10.72
N ILE A 76 -2.19 -1.90 10.96
CA ILE A 76 -1.29 -1.73 12.09
C ILE A 76 0.14 -1.76 11.54
N GLU A 77 0.92 -0.75 11.90
CA GLU A 77 2.31 -0.63 11.51
C GLU A 77 3.21 -0.54 12.75
N VAL A 78 4.34 -1.21 12.67
CA VAL A 78 5.40 -1.12 13.68
C VAL A 78 6.76 -1.01 13.00
N GLU A 79 7.64 -0.21 13.56
CA GLU A 79 9.01 -0.06 13.10
C GLU A 79 9.88 -1.15 13.74
N LYS A 80 10.21 -2.17 12.98
CA LYS A 80 11.05 -3.31 13.40
C LYS A 80 11.88 -3.80 12.24
N ASP A 81 13.08 -4.31 12.54
CA ASP A 81 14.01 -4.79 11.53
C ASP A 81 13.62 -6.15 10.92
N SER A 82 12.75 -6.90 11.58
CA SER A 82 12.26 -8.18 11.08
C SER A 82 10.82 -8.46 11.48
N LEU A 83 10.17 -9.40 10.77
CA LEU A 83 8.81 -9.83 11.11
C LEU A 83 8.77 -10.59 12.44
N GLU A 84 9.80 -11.36 12.75
CA GLU A 84 9.89 -12.08 14.04
C GLU A 84 9.84 -11.10 15.23
N ALA A 85 10.52 -9.94 15.09
CA ALA A 85 10.50 -8.89 16.09
C ALA A 85 9.18 -8.09 16.09
N ALA A 86 8.49 -8.02 14.92
CA ALA A 86 7.26 -7.25 14.77
C ALA A 86 6.01 -7.98 15.24
N ILE A 87 5.91 -9.30 15.00
CA ILE A 87 4.68 -10.08 15.24
C ILE A 87 4.15 -9.95 16.68
N PRO A 88 4.96 -10.04 17.75
CA PRO A 88 4.43 -9.89 19.11
C PRO A 88 3.75 -8.54 19.36
N GLU A 89 4.32 -7.45 18.79
CA GLU A 89 3.74 -6.12 18.92
C GLU A 89 2.50 -5.94 18.04
N LEU A 90 2.51 -6.48 16.82
CA LEU A 90 1.34 -6.51 15.94
C LEU A 90 0.17 -7.27 16.58
N CYS A 91 0.43 -8.45 17.21
CA CYS A 91 -0.58 -9.20 17.96
C CYS A 91 -1.18 -8.39 19.11
N LYS A 92 -0.32 -7.74 19.90
CA LYS A 92 -0.75 -6.89 21.01
C LYS A 92 -1.65 -5.73 20.53
N LEU A 93 -1.26 -5.04 19.47
CA LEU A 93 -2.02 -3.93 18.90
C LEU A 93 -3.31 -4.40 18.22
N TYR A 94 -3.29 -5.57 17.60
CA TYR A 94 -4.47 -6.19 16.99
C TYR A 94 -5.47 -6.73 18.05
N GLY A 95 -4.97 -7.06 19.25
CA GLY A 95 -5.76 -7.62 20.33
C GLY A 95 -6.06 -9.11 20.16
N SER A 96 -5.22 -9.84 19.41
CA SER A 96 -5.35 -11.29 19.18
C SER A 96 -3.99 -11.93 18.92
N GLU A 97 -3.77 -13.10 19.48
CA GLU A 97 -2.57 -13.92 19.25
C GLU A 97 -2.65 -14.75 17.94
N GLU A 98 -3.77 -14.70 17.21
CA GLU A 98 -3.99 -15.56 16.03
C GLU A 98 -2.92 -15.35 14.95
N LEU A 99 -2.48 -14.11 14.73
CA LEU A 99 -1.40 -13.79 13.79
C LEU A 99 -0.10 -14.53 14.17
N GLY A 100 0.26 -14.47 15.45
CA GLY A 100 1.45 -15.14 15.97
C GLY A 100 1.36 -16.67 15.91
N ILE A 101 0.21 -17.22 16.24
CA ILE A 101 -0.05 -18.66 16.16
C ILE A 101 0.13 -19.16 14.72
N LEU A 102 -0.47 -18.48 13.76
CA LEU A 102 -0.36 -18.84 12.34
C LEU A 102 1.08 -18.69 11.82
N ALA A 103 1.77 -17.65 12.25
CA ALA A 103 3.16 -17.40 11.83
C ALA A 103 4.14 -18.49 12.33
N GLN A 104 3.79 -19.30 13.35
CA GLN A 104 4.59 -20.44 13.81
C GLN A 104 4.76 -21.52 12.73
N ALA A 105 3.87 -21.59 11.75
CA ALA A 105 4.04 -22.48 10.59
C ALA A 105 5.20 -22.07 9.66
N GLY A 106 5.85 -20.96 9.95
CA GLY A 106 6.86 -20.31 9.13
C GLY A 106 6.25 -19.24 8.21
N LEU A 107 7.08 -18.27 7.83
CA LEU A 107 6.71 -17.22 6.87
C LEU A 107 7.54 -17.35 5.60
N VAL A 108 6.88 -17.34 4.46
CA VAL A 108 7.54 -17.39 3.16
C VAL A 108 7.24 -16.12 2.37
N PRO A 109 8.23 -15.53 1.68
CA PRO A 109 8.00 -14.41 0.78
C PRO A 109 7.17 -14.90 -0.42
N VAL A 110 6.09 -14.19 -0.75
CA VAL A 110 5.16 -14.60 -1.81
C VAL A 110 5.17 -13.67 -3.02
N CYS A 111 5.47 -12.40 -2.82
CA CYS A 111 5.60 -11.39 -3.87
C CYS A 111 6.17 -10.10 -3.26
N GLY A 112 6.35 -9.07 -4.08
CA GLY A 112 6.91 -7.81 -3.61
C GLY A 112 6.63 -6.63 -4.53
N ALA A 113 7.23 -5.49 -4.19
CA ALA A 113 7.26 -4.30 -5.01
C ALA A 113 8.53 -3.50 -4.70
N ARG A 114 9.12 -2.89 -5.72
CA ARG A 114 10.25 -1.98 -5.59
C ARG A 114 9.94 -0.73 -6.40
N PHE A 115 9.83 0.40 -5.73
CA PHE A 115 9.43 1.65 -6.38
C PHE A 115 9.95 2.87 -5.61
N THR A 116 9.95 3.99 -6.30
CA THR A 116 10.15 5.30 -5.69
C THR A 116 8.80 5.97 -5.55
N ARG A 117 8.50 6.48 -4.36
CA ARG A 117 7.32 7.27 -4.04
C ARG A 117 7.68 8.73 -3.96
N THR A 118 6.93 9.60 -4.63
CA THR A 118 6.88 11.02 -4.31
C THR A 118 5.63 11.26 -3.48
N ALA A 119 5.79 11.53 -2.19
CA ALA A 119 4.69 11.80 -1.25
C ALA A 119 4.49 13.30 -1.11
N ILE A 120 3.28 13.78 -1.34
CA ILE A 120 2.87 15.19 -1.29
C ILE A 120 1.73 15.32 -0.29
N VAL A 121 1.98 15.98 0.83
CA VAL A 121 0.92 16.31 1.79
C VAL A 121 0.22 17.59 1.34
N MET A 122 -1.10 17.53 1.20
CA MET A 122 -1.87 18.67 0.68
C MET A 122 -3.29 18.70 1.27
N SER A 123 -3.95 19.86 1.10
CA SER A 123 -5.36 20.02 1.41
C SER A 123 -6.17 20.14 0.11
N PHE A 124 -7.36 19.54 0.08
CA PHE A 124 -8.32 19.72 -0.99
C PHE A 124 -9.73 19.84 -0.38
N GLY A 125 -10.38 20.98 -0.57
CA GLY A 125 -11.60 21.30 0.18
C GLY A 125 -11.35 21.28 1.69
N ASN A 126 -12.11 20.50 2.42
CA ASN A 126 -11.97 20.30 3.87
C ASN A 126 -11.18 19.02 4.22
N ALA A 127 -10.63 18.30 3.23
CA ALA A 127 -9.80 17.14 3.46
C ALA A 127 -8.31 17.50 3.51
N GLN A 128 -7.59 16.83 4.39
CA GLN A 128 -6.15 16.67 4.31
C GLN A 128 -5.85 15.29 3.74
N LEU A 129 -4.98 15.21 2.77
CA LEU A 129 -4.61 13.97 2.09
C LEU A 129 -3.11 13.92 1.80
N GLU A 130 -2.61 12.71 1.67
CA GLU A 130 -1.31 12.44 1.06
C GLU A 130 -1.55 11.93 -0.36
N LEU A 131 -1.00 12.65 -1.33
CA LEU A 131 -0.92 12.21 -2.71
C LEU A 131 0.41 11.51 -2.91
N ALA A 132 0.38 10.24 -3.26
CA ALA A 132 1.56 9.44 -3.57
C ALA A 132 1.64 9.16 -5.07
N LEU A 133 2.80 9.45 -5.66
CA LEU A 133 3.13 9.14 -7.04
C LEU A 133 4.20 8.04 -7.04
N ASP A 134 3.80 6.81 -7.37
CA ASP A 134 4.64 5.62 -7.31
C ASP A 134 5.17 5.23 -8.69
N ARG A 135 6.49 4.99 -8.78
CA ARG A 135 7.20 4.59 -10.01
C ARG A 135 8.11 3.42 -9.74
N GLY A 136 7.92 2.30 -10.40
CA GLY A 136 8.79 1.15 -10.23
C GLY A 136 8.22 -0.12 -10.79
N VAL A 137 8.31 -1.21 -10.03
CA VAL A 137 7.88 -2.54 -10.45
C VAL A 137 7.18 -3.31 -9.32
N LEU A 138 6.22 -4.14 -9.70
CA LEU A 138 5.73 -5.24 -8.90
C LEU A 138 6.58 -6.48 -9.18
N LEU A 139 6.81 -7.30 -8.15
CA LEU A 139 7.68 -8.48 -8.20
C LEU A 139 6.86 -9.73 -7.85
N GLY A 140 6.92 -10.75 -8.70
CA GLY A 140 6.21 -11.99 -8.42
C GLY A 140 6.64 -13.15 -9.33
N GLY A 141 6.95 -14.32 -8.75
CA GLY A 141 7.30 -15.52 -9.52
C GLY A 141 8.52 -15.35 -10.43
N GLY A 142 9.51 -14.57 -10.03
CA GLY A 142 10.69 -14.23 -10.83
C GLY A 142 10.41 -13.25 -11.98
N ARG A 143 9.23 -12.63 -12.02
CA ARG A 143 8.81 -11.66 -13.03
C ARG A 143 8.71 -10.27 -12.45
N GLU A 144 8.81 -9.26 -13.32
CA GLU A 144 8.56 -7.85 -12.99
C GLU A 144 7.42 -7.31 -13.85
N LEU A 145 6.55 -6.48 -13.23
CA LEU A 145 5.49 -5.76 -13.92
C LEU A 145 5.64 -4.27 -13.61
N PRO A 146 5.69 -3.38 -14.61
CA PRO A 146 5.78 -1.95 -14.39
C PRO A 146 4.66 -1.44 -13.46
N LEU A 147 5.04 -0.57 -12.52
CA LEU A 147 4.16 0.08 -11.56
C LEU A 147 4.24 1.60 -11.75
N TYR A 148 3.14 2.19 -12.21
CA TYR A 148 2.91 3.63 -12.23
C TYR A 148 1.54 3.89 -11.64
N GLU A 149 1.50 4.46 -10.44
CA GLU A 149 0.27 4.56 -9.66
C GLU A 149 0.18 5.90 -8.95
N VAL A 150 -1.03 6.43 -8.89
CA VAL A 150 -1.39 7.57 -8.05
C VAL A 150 -2.25 7.05 -6.92
N GLU A 151 -1.89 7.36 -5.68
CA GLU A 151 -2.73 7.10 -4.50
C GLU A 151 -3.09 8.43 -3.85
N ALA A 152 -4.36 8.60 -3.49
CA ALA A 152 -4.84 9.72 -2.68
C ALA A 152 -5.37 9.14 -1.37
N GLU A 153 -4.58 9.26 -0.31
CA GLU A 153 -4.90 8.72 1.02
C GLU A 153 -5.45 9.83 1.91
N TRP A 154 -6.62 9.58 2.47
CA TRP A 154 -7.23 10.46 3.46
C TRP A 154 -6.44 10.47 4.77
N LYS A 155 -6.14 11.65 5.30
CA LYS A 155 -5.48 11.82 6.59
C LYS A 155 -6.39 12.47 7.63
N ALA A 156 -7.25 13.41 7.22
CA ALA A 156 -8.19 14.10 8.10
C ALA A 156 -9.29 14.82 7.30
N GLY A 157 -10.34 15.24 7.99
CA GLY A 157 -11.43 16.05 7.42
C GLY A 157 -12.48 15.23 6.67
N GLU A 158 -13.04 15.78 5.59
CA GLU A 158 -14.18 15.21 4.88
C GLU A 158 -13.75 14.23 3.78
N THR A 159 -14.11 12.95 3.90
CA THR A 159 -13.79 11.92 2.88
C THR A 159 -14.43 12.22 1.52
N ALA A 160 -15.59 12.89 1.49
CA ALA A 160 -16.22 13.33 0.24
C ALA A 160 -15.32 14.26 -0.60
N ASP A 161 -14.39 14.98 0.04
CA ASP A 161 -13.43 15.82 -0.66
C ASP A 161 -12.31 15.00 -1.30
N VAL A 162 -11.94 13.86 -0.69
CA VAL A 162 -11.02 12.90 -1.32
C VAL A 162 -11.65 12.32 -2.58
N ASP A 163 -12.95 11.97 -2.57
CA ASP A 163 -13.68 11.50 -3.75
C ASP A 163 -13.71 12.56 -4.85
N ARG A 164 -13.97 13.83 -4.49
CA ARG A 164 -13.93 14.96 -5.43
C ARG A 164 -12.53 15.15 -6.01
N PHE A 165 -11.49 15.00 -5.19
CA PHE A 165 -10.11 15.04 -5.66
C PHE A 165 -9.80 13.90 -6.63
N GLY A 166 -10.28 12.68 -6.34
CA GLY A 166 -10.18 11.54 -7.26
C GLY A 166 -10.86 11.81 -8.60
N ALA A 167 -12.07 12.39 -8.60
CA ALA A 167 -12.77 12.80 -9.81
C ALA A 167 -11.99 13.88 -10.59
N TYR A 168 -11.38 14.83 -9.90
CA TYR A 168 -10.49 15.84 -10.51
C TYR A 168 -9.29 15.18 -11.19
N LEU A 169 -8.61 14.22 -10.52
CA LEU A 169 -7.47 13.51 -11.11
C LEU A 169 -7.86 12.78 -12.39
N GLN A 170 -9.02 12.12 -12.41
CA GLN A 170 -9.52 11.44 -13.61
C GLN A 170 -9.83 12.44 -14.74
N ALA A 171 -10.53 13.54 -14.45
CA ALA A 171 -10.91 14.52 -15.45
C ALA A 171 -9.71 15.29 -16.02
N ALA A 172 -8.76 15.70 -15.19
CA ALA A 172 -7.62 16.53 -15.56
C ALA A 172 -6.47 15.76 -16.20
N PHE A 173 -6.26 14.50 -15.79
CA PHE A 173 -5.09 13.72 -16.15
C PHE A 173 -5.41 12.38 -16.84
N GLY A 174 -6.68 11.98 -16.91
CA GLY A 174 -7.10 10.74 -17.57
C GLY A 174 -6.73 9.45 -16.84
N VAL A 175 -6.33 9.53 -15.57
CA VAL A 175 -5.99 8.35 -14.77
C VAL A 175 -7.20 7.43 -14.58
N GLN A 176 -6.97 6.13 -14.53
CA GLN A 176 -8.04 5.13 -14.44
C GLN A 176 -8.03 4.48 -13.04
N PRO A 177 -9.20 4.30 -12.39
CA PRO A 177 -9.26 3.65 -11.09
C PRO A 177 -8.60 2.26 -11.10
N GLU A 178 -7.82 1.96 -10.04
CA GLU A 178 -7.27 0.63 -9.78
C GLU A 178 -7.80 0.12 -8.43
N THR A 179 -8.68 -0.86 -8.50
CA THR A 179 -9.32 -1.44 -7.31
C THR A 179 -8.46 -2.48 -6.60
N ARG A 180 -7.47 -3.04 -7.29
CA ARG A 180 -6.59 -4.07 -6.74
C ARG A 180 -5.38 -3.43 -6.06
N SER A 181 -5.05 -3.91 -4.87
CA SER A 181 -3.84 -3.50 -4.18
C SER A 181 -2.57 -3.97 -4.91
N LYS A 182 -1.42 -3.34 -4.61
CA LYS A 182 -0.10 -3.80 -5.06
C LYS A 182 0.13 -5.28 -4.72
N PHE A 183 -0.29 -5.70 -3.51
CA PHE A 183 -0.23 -7.10 -3.08
C PHE A 183 -1.01 -8.05 -4.00
N VAL A 184 -2.27 -7.73 -4.30
CA VAL A 184 -3.11 -8.58 -5.17
C VAL A 184 -2.49 -8.69 -6.55
N ARG A 185 -2.07 -7.58 -7.15
CA ARG A 185 -1.45 -7.58 -8.48
C ARG A 185 -0.12 -8.36 -8.50
N ALA A 186 0.73 -8.16 -7.50
CA ALA A 186 1.99 -8.90 -7.38
C ALA A 186 1.77 -10.41 -7.15
N ARG A 187 0.72 -10.80 -6.42
CA ARG A 187 0.32 -12.20 -6.25
C ARG A 187 -0.18 -12.82 -7.55
N LEU A 188 -0.99 -12.11 -8.33
CA LEU A 188 -1.44 -12.56 -9.66
C LEU A 188 -0.24 -12.72 -10.62
N LEU A 189 0.69 -11.77 -10.59
CA LEU A 189 1.95 -11.88 -11.33
C LEU A 189 2.74 -13.13 -10.94
N ALA A 190 2.85 -13.42 -9.62
CA ALA A 190 3.55 -14.60 -9.12
C ALA A 190 2.92 -15.91 -9.62
N LYS A 191 1.62 -15.93 -9.83
CA LYS A 191 0.88 -17.08 -10.37
C LYS A 191 0.87 -17.16 -11.90
N GLY A 192 1.32 -16.11 -12.60
CA GLY A 192 1.24 -16.01 -14.06
C GLY A 192 -0.17 -15.67 -14.58
N GLU A 193 -0.97 -15.00 -13.76
CA GLU A 193 -2.34 -14.58 -14.05
C GLU A 193 -2.42 -13.08 -14.46
N LEU A 194 -1.26 -12.42 -14.59
CA LEU A 194 -1.04 -11.05 -15.09
C LEU A 194 0.08 -11.05 -16.10
#